data_cec841d5fa2c0390dd4bbbb76584d8fb
#
_entry.id   cec841d5fa2c0390dd4bbbb76584d8fb
#
_cell.length_a   1.000
_cell.length_b   1.000
_cell.length_c   1.000
_cell.angle_alpha   90.00
_cell.angle_beta   90.00
_cell.angle_gamma   90.00
#
_symmetry.space_group_name_H-M   'P 1'
#
loop_
_entity.id
_entity.type
_entity.pdbx_description
1 polymer ?
#
loop_
_entity_poly.entity_id
_entity_poly.type
_entity_poly.pdbx_seq_one_letter_code
_entity_poly.pdbx_strand_id
1 'polypeptide(L)'
;MKNWIKPLVIASTLLACTTTSVMAATTVKVGMSGRYFPFTFVSKDKLQGFEVDLWNEIGKRNDYQVEFVTASFSGLFGQLETGRIDTISNQITITPARQAKFLFSQPYVIDGAQLVVRKGNTSIQSTANLNDKTVGVNLGSNYEQLLRNLPNANDINIKTYDSGIEQDVALGRTDAFVMDRLSSLAIINSKPLPLQLAGKPFATIENAWPFLNNAKGELLQQQVNQALTAMRDDGTLKAISTKWFHSDITQ
;
A
#
# COMPACT_ATOMS: atom_id res chain seq x y z
N MET A 1 -80.49 -36.89 33.46
CA MET A 1 -79.89 -35.95 32.52
C MET A 1 -78.39 -35.78 32.90
N LYS A 2 -77.47 -36.38 32.15
CA LYS A 2 -76.00 -36.37 32.43
C LYS A 2 -75.34 -35.38 31.50
N ASN A 3 -74.85 -34.25 32.06
CA ASN A 3 -74.12 -33.28 31.33
C ASN A 3 -72.62 -33.73 31.21
N TRP A 4 -72.17 -33.96 29.99
CA TRP A 4 -70.76 -34.21 29.68
C TRP A 4 -70.09 -32.90 29.30
N ILE A 5 -69.17 -32.45 30.16
CA ILE A 5 -68.28 -31.34 29.89
C ILE A 5 -67.05 -31.93 29.20
N LYS A 6 -66.77 -31.53 27.95
CA LYS A 6 -65.53 -31.87 27.21
C LYS A 6 -64.44 -30.89 27.59
N PRO A 7 -63.18 -31.31 27.93
CA PRO A 7 -62.11 -30.40 28.15
C PRO A 7 -61.57 -29.88 26.81
N LEU A 8 -61.45 -28.56 26.72
CA LEU A 8 -60.78 -27.85 25.60
C LEU A 8 -59.25 -27.86 25.83
N VAL A 9 -58.53 -28.65 25.03
CA VAL A 9 -57.07 -28.66 25.05
C VAL A 9 -56.56 -27.47 24.21
N ILE A 10 -56.06 -26.44 24.86
CA ILE A 10 -55.38 -25.31 24.20
C ILE A 10 -53.94 -25.73 23.95
N ALA A 11 -53.59 -26.07 22.71
CA ALA A 11 -52.20 -26.29 22.27
C ALA A 11 -51.52 -24.95 22.07
N SER A 12 -50.69 -24.54 23.04
CA SER A 12 -49.83 -23.34 22.93
C SER A 12 -48.63 -23.67 22.05
N THR A 13 -48.67 -23.24 20.80
CA THR A 13 -47.50 -23.32 19.88
C THR A 13 -46.51 -22.23 20.27
N LEU A 14 -45.39 -22.59 20.94
CA LEU A 14 -44.27 -21.71 21.16
C LEU A 14 -43.56 -21.47 19.79
N LEU A 15 -43.72 -20.27 19.24
CA LEU A 15 -42.97 -19.81 18.07
C LEU A 15 -41.57 -19.41 18.55
N ALA A 16 -40.59 -20.30 18.40
CA ALA A 16 -39.18 -19.98 18.67
C ALA A 16 -38.67 -18.99 17.60
N CYS A 17 -38.66 -17.68 17.93
CA CYS A 17 -37.97 -16.67 17.14
C CYS A 17 -36.47 -16.91 17.27
N THR A 18 -35.88 -17.57 16.28
CA THR A 18 -34.40 -17.57 16.11
C THR A 18 -33.96 -16.20 15.65
N THR A 19 -33.50 -15.36 16.58
CA THR A 19 -32.81 -14.10 16.26
C THR A 19 -31.45 -14.44 15.65
N THR A 20 -31.37 -14.46 14.33
CA THR A 20 -30.07 -14.42 13.64
C THR A 20 -29.42 -13.06 13.94
N SER A 21 -28.45 -13.06 14.84
CA SER A 21 -27.59 -11.89 15.03
C SER A 21 -26.84 -11.64 13.74
N VAL A 22 -27.28 -10.64 12.97
CA VAL A 22 -26.49 -10.10 11.86
C VAL A 22 -25.27 -9.42 12.51
N MET A 23 -24.12 -10.10 12.52
CA MET A 23 -22.87 -9.47 12.89
C MET A 23 -22.58 -8.39 11.84
N ALA A 24 -22.55 -7.13 12.26
CA ALA A 24 -22.13 -6.05 11.39
C ALA A 24 -20.70 -6.32 10.92
N ALA A 25 -20.46 -6.24 9.60
CA ALA A 25 -19.12 -6.43 9.05
C ALA A 25 -18.15 -5.43 9.69
N THR A 26 -17.00 -5.92 10.10
CA THR A 26 -15.95 -5.07 10.68
C THR A 26 -15.42 -4.10 9.63
N THR A 27 -15.52 -2.80 9.88
CA THR A 27 -14.94 -1.79 8.97
C THR A 27 -13.43 -1.68 9.21
N VAL A 28 -12.65 -1.79 8.13
CA VAL A 28 -11.19 -1.56 8.12
C VAL A 28 -10.89 -0.36 7.24
N LYS A 29 -10.28 0.68 7.84
CA LYS A 29 -9.90 1.92 7.16
C LYS A 29 -8.47 1.81 6.65
N VAL A 30 -8.31 1.81 5.33
CA VAL A 30 -7.04 1.66 4.63
C VAL A 30 -6.61 2.99 4.05
N GLY A 31 -5.54 3.57 4.60
CA GLY A 31 -4.97 4.83 4.14
C GLY A 31 -4.07 4.65 2.91
N MET A 32 -4.20 5.54 1.93
CA MET A 32 -3.36 5.54 0.72
C MET A 32 -3.30 6.93 0.08
N SER A 33 -2.27 7.18 -0.75
CA SER A 33 -2.11 8.50 -1.37
C SER A 33 -3.07 8.74 -2.53
N GLY A 34 -3.51 7.70 -3.24
CA GLY A 34 -4.27 7.84 -4.47
C GLY A 34 -3.50 8.50 -5.61
N ARG A 35 -2.16 8.59 -5.52
CA ARG A 35 -1.26 9.26 -6.50
C ARG A 35 -0.05 8.41 -6.90
N TYR A 36 -0.01 7.16 -6.49
CA TYR A 36 1.13 6.27 -6.65
C TYR A 36 0.82 5.16 -7.67
N PHE A 37 0.96 5.50 -8.96
CA PHE A 37 0.73 4.58 -10.08
C PHE A 37 1.83 3.51 -10.16
N PRO A 38 1.51 2.22 -10.39
CA PRO A 38 0.18 1.62 -10.56
C PRO A 38 -0.40 0.99 -9.27
N PHE A 39 0.18 1.28 -8.10
CA PHE A 39 -0.18 0.67 -6.82
C PHE A 39 -1.49 1.21 -6.25
N THR A 40 -1.61 2.53 -6.13
CA THR A 40 -2.80 3.22 -5.65
C THR A 40 -2.90 4.59 -6.32
N PHE A 41 -3.90 4.77 -7.18
CA PHE A 41 -4.06 6.01 -7.95
C PHE A 41 -5.52 6.26 -8.31
N VAL A 42 -5.86 7.54 -8.51
CA VAL A 42 -7.17 7.94 -9.00
C VAL A 42 -7.12 8.09 -10.53
N SER A 43 -8.03 7.44 -11.23
CA SER A 43 -8.26 7.59 -12.65
C SER A 43 -9.76 7.59 -12.94
N LYS A 44 -10.24 8.57 -13.73
CA LYS A 44 -11.67 8.76 -14.01
C LYS A 44 -12.51 8.80 -12.73
N ASP A 45 -12.05 9.56 -11.74
CA ASP A 45 -12.66 9.75 -10.41
C ASP A 45 -12.83 8.47 -9.58
N LYS A 46 -12.11 7.39 -9.95
CA LYS A 46 -12.10 6.13 -9.21
C LYS A 46 -10.72 5.83 -8.67
N LEU A 47 -10.67 5.54 -7.38
CA LEU A 47 -9.48 4.99 -6.74
C LEU A 47 -9.30 3.54 -7.21
N GLN A 48 -8.12 3.22 -7.70
CA GLN A 48 -7.77 1.92 -8.24
C GLN A 48 -6.27 1.66 -8.13
N GLY A 49 -5.86 0.43 -8.39
CA GLY A 49 -4.46 0.02 -8.37
C GLY A 49 -4.28 -1.36 -7.77
N PHE A 50 -3.05 -1.84 -7.84
CA PHE A 50 -2.67 -3.15 -7.33
C PHE A 50 -3.06 -3.32 -5.85
N GLU A 51 -2.75 -2.35 -5.00
CA GLU A 51 -3.05 -2.43 -3.58
C GLU A 51 -4.54 -2.26 -3.26
N VAL A 52 -5.29 -1.54 -4.10
CA VAL A 52 -6.75 -1.47 -3.98
C VAL A 52 -7.39 -2.84 -4.23
N ASP A 53 -6.92 -3.55 -5.26
CA ASP A 53 -7.39 -4.91 -5.55
C ASP A 53 -7.01 -5.90 -4.44
N LEU A 54 -5.79 -5.79 -3.89
CA LEU A 54 -5.36 -6.63 -2.77
C LEU A 54 -6.26 -6.44 -1.55
N TRP A 55 -6.54 -5.20 -1.17
CA TRP A 55 -7.39 -4.92 0.00
C TRP A 55 -8.85 -5.28 -0.22
N ASN A 56 -9.38 -5.17 -1.43
CA ASN A 56 -10.71 -5.67 -1.76
C ASN A 56 -10.80 -7.20 -1.58
N GLU A 57 -9.77 -7.93 -2.01
CA GLU A 57 -9.73 -9.38 -1.85
C GLU A 57 -9.51 -9.79 -0.38
N ILE A 58 -8.62 -9.09 0.35
CA ILE A 58 -8.43 -9.30 1.80
C ILE A 58 -9.75 -9.05 2.55
N GLY A 59 -10.45 -7.97 2.20
CA GLY A 59 -11.76 -7.65 2.78
C GLY A 59 -12.77 -8.75 2.56
N LYS A 60 -12.87 -9.26 1.33
CA LYS A 60 -13.76 -10.38 0.98
C LYS A 60 -13.45 -11.65 1.77
N ARG A 61 -12.17 -11.98 1.98
CA ARG A 61 -11.75 -13.20 2.71
C ARG A 61 -12.01 -13.14 4.21
N ASN A 62 -12.03 -11.94 4.77
CA ASN A 62 -12.20 -11.73 6.21
C ASN A 62 -13.55 -11.12 6.59
N ASP A 63 -14.50 -11.00 5.66
CA ASP A 63 -15.79 -10.33 5.85
C ASP A 63 -15.65 -8.89 6.37
N TYR A 64 -14.62 -8.15 5.87
CA TYR A 64 -14.43 -6.75 6.18
C TYR A 64 -15.15 -5.83 5.20
N GLN A 65 -15.71 -4.74 5.72
CA GLN A 65 -16.04 -3.57 4.93
C GLN A 65 -14.77 -2.71 4.82
N VAL A 66 -14.09 -2.73 3.67
CA VAL A 66 -12.91 -1.92 3.42
C VAL A 66 -13.32 -0.50 3.06
N GLU A 67 -12.85 0.48 3.85
CA GLU A 67 -12.99 1.91 3.60
C GLU A 67 -11.63 2.50 3.20
N PHE A 68 -11.49 2.97 1.96
CA PHE A 68 -10.26 3.61 1.50
C PHE A 68 -10.26 5.09 1.86
N VAL A 69 -9.22 5.53 2.58
CA VAL A 69 -9.02 6.91 3.01
C VAL A 69 -7.82 7.50 2.29
N THR A 70 -8.03 8.54 1.48
CA THR A 70 -6.94 9.20 0.75
C THR A 70 -6.39 10.41 1.49
N ALA A 71 -5.05 10.51 1.56
CA ALA A 71 -4.33 11.64 2.16
C ALA A 71 -2.96 11.84 1.48
N SER A 72 -2.23 12.93 1.81
CA SER A 72 -0.83 13.03 1.40
C SER A 72 -0.02 11.88 2.00
N PHE A 73 1.00 11.38 1.27
CA PHE A 73 1.85 10.29 1.77
C PHE A 73 2.45 10.62 3.14
N SER A 74 2.98 11.83 3.30
CA SER A 74 3.55 12.31 4.56
C SER A 74 2.56 12.35 5.72
N GLY A 75 1.26 12.52 5.44
CA GLY A 75 0.20 12.55 6.46
C GLY A 75 -0.32 11.18 6.89
N LEU A 76 -0.07 10.11 6.11
CA LEU A 76 -0.63 8.78 6.37
C LEU A 76 -0.17 8.19 7.71
N PHE A 77 1.12 8.34 8.05
CA PHE A 77 1.64 7.81 9.32
C PHE A 77 1.01 8.49 10.54
N GLY A 78 0.79 9.81 10.51
CA GLY A 78 0.09 10.51 11.59
C GLY A 78 -1.37 10.08 11.72
N GLN A 79 -2.04 9.75 10.61
CA GLN A 79 -3.39 9.19 10.66
C GLN A 79 -3.42 7.78 11.26
N LEU A 80 -2.41 6.95 10.95
CA LEU A 80 -2.27 5.63 11.55
C LEU A 80 -1.98 5.75 13.06
N GLU A 81 -1.02 6.57 13.46
CA GLU A 81 -0.66 6.80 14.88
C GLU A 81 -1.86 7.28 15.72
N THR A 82 -2.76 8.07 15.13
CA THR A 82 -3.97 8.58 15.81
C THR A 82 -5.19 7.64 15.67
N GLY A 83 -5.06 6.49 15.00
CA GLY A 83 -6.14 5.53 14.80
C GLY A 83 -7.27 6.02 13.86
N ARG A 84 -7.02 7.06 13.05
CA ARG A 84 -7.96 7.52 12.01
C ARG A 84 -8.04 6.55 10.84
N ILE A 85 -6.97 5.82 10.60
CA ILE A 85 -6.89 4.67 9.69
C ILE A 85 -6.32 3.49 10.46
N ASP A 86 -6.59 2.27 9.99
CA ASP A 86 -6.16 1.02 10.64
C ASP A 86 -4.85 0.49 10.05
N THR A 87 -4.54 0.88 8.82
CA THR A 87 -3.31 0.52 8.11
C THR A 87 -3.01 1.51 6.98
N ILE A 88 -1.78 1.46 6.46
CA ILE A 88 -1.38 2.23 5.28
C ILE A 88 -1.07 1.26 4.14
N SER A 89 -1.73 1.44 2.99
CA SER A 89 -1.47 0.69 1.75
C SER A 89 -0.95 1.67 0.69
N ASN A 90 0.38 1.77 0.59
CA ASN A 90 1.08 2.70 -0.31
C ASN A 90 2.55 2.30 -0.50
N GLN A 91 2.83 1.00 -0.72
CA GLN A 91 4.18 0.43 -0.84
C GLN A 91 5.07 0.85 0.34
N ILE A 92 4.61 0.57 1.56
CA ILE A 92 5.34 0.98 2.75
C ILE A 92 6.53 0.06 2.98
N THR A 93 7.73 0.59 2.74
CA THR A 93 8.97 -0.12 3.00
C THR A 93 9.16 -0.39 4.49
N ILE A 94 9.48 -1.62 4.84
CA ILE A 94 9.91 -2.00 6.18
C ILE A 94 11.27 -1.33 6.47
N THR A 95 11.34 -0.56 7.54
CA THR A 95 12.60 0.05 8.01
C THR A 95 12.71 -0.09 9.52
N PRO A 96 13.93 -0.14 10.12
CA PRO A 96 14.08 -0.23 11.57
C PRO A 96 13.33 0.88 12.32
N ALA A 97 13.35 2.12 11.81
CA ALA A 97 12.65 3.25 12.41
C ALA A 97 11.12 3.07 12.43
N ARG A 98 10.54 2.45 11.37
CA ARG A 98 9.12 2.16 11.29
C ARG A 98 8.74 0.93 12.12
N GLN A 99 9.58 -0.12 12.14
CA GLN A 99 9.37 -1.31 12.98
C GLN A 99 9.43 -1.00 14.48
N ALA A 100 10.16 0.04 14.89
CA ALA A 100 10.16 0.50 16.27
C ALA A 100 8.79 1.07 16.74
N LYS A 101 7.91 1.44 15.79
CA LYS A 101 6.62 2.07 16.07
C LYS A 101 5.41 1.21 15.67
N PHE A 102 5.54 0.42 14.63
CA PHE A 102 4.44 -0.30 13.98
C PHE A 102 4.74 -1.78 13.82
N LEU A 103 3.69 -2.58 13.90
CA LEU A 103 3.70 -3.95 13.41
C LEU A 103 3.62 -3.94 11.88
N PHE A 104 4.16 -4.96 11.24
CA PHE A 104 4.10 -5.09 9.79
C PHE A 104 3.50 -6.43 9.38
N SER A 105 2.76 -6.47 8.28
CA SER A 105 2.40 -7.73 7.62
C SER A 105 3.66 -8.46 7.13
N GLN A 106 3.48 -9.69 6.64
CA GLN A 106 4.47 -10.30 5.76
C GLN A 106 4.69 -9.39 4.54
N PRO A 107 5.93 -9.31 4.01
CA PRO A 107 6.18 -8.63 2.74
C PRO A 107 5.33 -9.21 1.61
N TYR A 108 4.72 -8.34 0.82
CA TYR A 108 3.93 -8.76 -0.36
C TYR A 108 4.59 -8.35 -1.67
N VAL A 109 5.61 -7.48 -1.64
CA VAL A 109 6.46 -7.09 -2.78
C VAL A 109 7.88 -6.87 -2.28
N ILE A 110 8.85 -7.41 -3.02
CA ILE A 110 10.28 -7.09 -2.86
C ILE A 110 10.72 -6.38 -4.13
N ASP A 111 11.32 -5.20 -3.99
CA ASP A 111 11.74 -4.35 -5.10
C ASP A 111 13.08 -3.67 -4.80
N GLY A 112 13.45 -2.67 -5.56
CA GLY A 112 14.69 -1.92 -5.40
C GLY A 112 14.52 -0.40 -5.49
N ALA A 113 15.27 0.34 -4.68
CA ALA A 113 15.39 1.78 -4.80
C ALA A 113 16.15 2.12 -6.09
N GLN A 114 15.52 2.88 -6.99
CA GLN A 114 15.99 3.12 -8.35
C GLN A 114 16.14 4.62 -8.61
N LEU A 115 17.27 4.99 -9.23
CA LEU A 115 17.43 6.31 -9.82
C LEU A 115 16.72 6.38 -11.17
N VAL A 116 16.01 7.48 -11.39
CA VAL A 116 15.37 7.82 -12.66
C VAL A 116 15.85 9.19 -13.11
N VAL A 117 16.21 9.28 -14.37
CA VAL A 117 16.75 10.51 -14.99
C VAL A 117 15.98 10.84 -16.25
N ARG A 118 16.21 12.04 -16.79
CA ARG A 118 15.73 12.42 -18.12
C ARG A 118 16.37 11.52 -19.17
N LYS A 119 15.58 11.11 -20.16
CA LYS A 119 16.04 10.28 -21.30
C LYS A 119 17.24 10.94 -22.01
N GLY A 120 18.29 10.16 -22.22
CA GLY A 120 19.55 10.60 -22.80
C GLY A 120 20.58 11.12 -21.78
N ASN A 121 20.24 11.21 -20.49
CA ASN A 121 21.23 11.48 -19.47
C ASN A 121 22.09 10.23 -19.23
N THR A 122 23.39 10.33 -19.49
CA THR A 122 24.37 9.26 -19.26
C THR A 122 25.35 9.59 -18.12
N SER A 123 25.25 10.79 -17.53
CA SER A 123 26.15 11.23 -16.48
C SER A 123 25.83 10.66 -15.09
N ILE A 124 24.56 10.27 -14.86
CA ILE A 124 24.11 9.66 -13.61
C ILE A 124 23.82 8.19 -13.86
N GLN A 125 24.61 7.29 -13.27
CA GLN A 125 24.47 5.83 -13.39
C GLN A 125 24.49 5.14 -12.02
N SER A 126 24.82 5.88 -10.95
CA SER A 126 24.87 5.38 -9.58
C SER A 126 24.74 6.53 -8.59
N THR A 127 24.60 6.22 -7.31
CA THR A 127 24.57 7.21 -6.23
C THR A 127 25.89 8.00 -6.11
N ALA A 128 27.00 7.43 -6.57
CA ALA A 128 28.29 8.12 -6.58
C ALA A 128 28.34 9.31 -7.58
N ASN A 129 27.44 9.35 -8.56
CA ASN A 129 27.36 10.43 -9.56
C ASN A 129 26.41 11.57 -9.14
N LEU A 130 25.96 11.61 -7.88
CA LEU A 130 24.95 12.57 -7.41
C LEU A 130 25.57 13.85 -6.80
N ASN A 131 26.88 13.97 -6.72
CA ASN A 131 27.56 15.19 -6.22
C ASN A 131 27.12 16.40 -7.07
N ASP A 132 26.75 17.48 -6.40
CA ASP A 132 26.23 18.74 -6.98
C ASP A 132 24.93 18.56 -7.81
N LYS A 133 24.20 17.44 -7.62
CA LYS A 133 22.94 17.18 -8.30
C LYS A 133 21.74 17.46 -7.41
N THR A 134 20.68 17.93 -8.04
CA THR A 134 19.37 18.02 -7.38
C THR A 134 18.61 16.71 -7.58
N VAL A 135 18.31 16.01 -6.49
CA VAL A 135 17.63 14.71 -6.50
C VAL A 135 16.31 14.80 -5.79
N GLY A 136 15.24 14.49 -6.51
CA GLY A 136 13.88 14.51 -5.99
C GLY A 136 13.53 13.22 -5.26
N VAL A 137 12.76 13.34 -4.16
CA VAL A 137 12.16 12.22 -3.41
C VAL A 137 10.80 12.63 -2.86
N ASN A 138 9.93 11.66 -2.59
CA ASN A 138 8.69 11.95 -1.88
C ASN A 138 8.99 12.27 -0.40
N LEU A 139 8.35 13.32 0.12
CA LEU A 139 8.50 13.77 1.49
C LEU A 139 8.13 12.66 2.48
N GLY A 140 9.04 12.35 3.42
CA GLY A 140 8.86 11.31 4.43
C GLY A 140 8.99 9.87 3.92
N SER A 141 9.45 9.69 2.67
CA SER A 141 9.71 8.36 2.13
C SER A 141 11.01 7.76 2.68
N ASN A 142 11.13 6.42 2.60
CA ASN A 142 12.38 5.73 2.86
C ASN A 142 13.48 6.14 1.86
N TYR A 143 13.13 6.58 0.65
CA TYR A 143 14.07 7.04 -0.37
C TYR A 143 14.79 8.31 0.06
N GLU A 144 14.09 9.21 0.76
CA GLU A 144 14.72 10.39 1.37
C GLU A 144 15.78 9.97 2.40
N GLN A 145 15.45 8.99 3.27
CA GLN A 145 16.39 8.48 4.26
C GLN A 145 17.58 7.77 3.60
N LEU A 146 17.34 6.98 2.54
CA LEU A 146 18.41 6.32 1.80
C LEU A 146 19.39 7.34 1.21
N LEU A 147 18.90 8.42 0.60
CA LEU A 147 19.79 9.48 0.08
C LEU A 147 20.54 10.21 1.19
N ARG A 148 19.87 10.55 2.30
CA ARG A 148 20.51 11.23 3.44
C ARG A 148 21.57 10.39 4.14
N ASN A 149 21.53 9.07 3.99
CA ASN A 149 22.49 8.12 4.57
C ASN A 149 23.64 7.76 3.60
N LEU A 150 23.66 8.32 2.39
CA LEU A 150 24.78 8.10 1.47
C LEU A 150 26.08 8.76 1.99
N PRO A 151 27.25 8.18 1.71
CA PRO A 151 28.53 8.80 2.08
C PRO A 151 28.71 10.23 1.57
N ASN A 152 28.13 10.54 0.41
CA ASN A 152 28.17 11.85 -0.25
C ASN A 152 26.88 12.66 -0.08
N ALA A 153 26.06 12.37 0.94
CA ALA A 153 24.76 13.02 1.13
C ALA A 153 24.86 14.56 1.25
N ASN A 154 25.95 15.08 1.83
CA ASN A 154 26.16 16.52 1.99
C ASN A 154 26.40 17.25 0.66
N ASP A 155 26.79 16.53 -0.39
CA ASP A 155 27.03 17.07 -1.71
C ASP A 155 25.81 16.93 -2.63
N ILE A 156 24.69 16.38 -2.12
CA ILE A 156 23.47 16.17 -2.87
C ILE A 156 22.41 17.19 -2.44
N ASN A 157 21.85 17.92 -3.39
CA ASN A 157 20.68 18.79 -3.13
C ASN A 157 19.40 17.93 -3.16
N ILE A 158 18.96 17.44 -1.97
CA ILE A 158 17.76 16.61 -1.85
C ILE A 158 16.54 17.53 -1.81
N LYS A 159 15.67 17.41 -2.83
CA LYS A 159 14.40 18.14 -2.95
C LYS A 159 13.23 17.21 -2.68
N THR A 160 12.38 17.56 -1.72
CA THR A 160 11.20 16.77 -1.34
C THR A 160 9.95 17.23 -2.10
N TYR A 161 9.07 16.28 -2.41
CA TYR A 161 7.85 16.48 -3.19
C TYR A 161 6.66 15.77 -2.55
N ASP A 162 5.51 16.38 -2.61
CA ASP A 162 4.23 15.69 -2.39
C ASP A 162 3.69 15.05 -3.68
N SER A 163 4.06 15.61 -4.85
CA SER A 163 3.66 15.11 -6.18
C SER A 163 4.46 15.81 -7.28
N GLY A 164 4.42 15.28 -8.51
CA GLY A 164 4.98 15.95 -9.70
C GLY A 164 6.48 15.81 -9.86
N ILE A 165 7.11 14.90 -9.14
CA ILE A 165 8.56 14.66 -9.18
C ILE A 165 9.03 14.24 -10.57
N GLU A 166 8.27 13.38 -11.25
CA GLU A 166 8.59 12.86 -12.58
C GLU A 166 8.54 13.96 -13.66
N GLN A 167 7.63 14.93 -13.50
CA GLN A 167 7.53 16.08 -14.42
C GLN A 167 8.73 17.02 -14.28
N ASP A 168 9.20 17.27 -13.06
CA ASP A 168 10.35 18.14 -12.83
C ASP A 168 11.63 17.55 -13.43
N VAL A 169 11.84 16.23 -13.34
CA VAL A 169 12.96 15.55 -13.99
C VAL A 169 12.80 15.55 -15.52
N ALA A 170 11.61 15.28 -16.03
CA ALA A 170 11.34 15.31 -17.46
C ALA A 170 11.59 16.69 -18.08
N LEU A 171 11.32 17.77 -17.32
CA LEU A 171 11.57 19.16 -17.72
C LEU A 171 12.99 19.65 -17.45
N GLY A 172 13.83 18.84 -16.78
CA GLY A 172 15.21 19.20 -16.42
C GLY A 172 15.34 20.20 -15.27
N ARG A 173 14.30 20.37 -14.46
CA ARG A 173 14.31 21.19 -13.24
C ARG A 173 14.97 20.49 -12.05
N THR A 174 15.05 19.18 -12.13
CA THR A 174 15.66 18.26 -11.17
C THR A 174 16.47 17.25 -11.98
N ASP A 175 17.68 16.88 -11.53
CA ASP A 175 18.60 16.02 -12.30
C ASP A 175 18.14 14.55 -12.31
N ALA A 176 17.61 14.08 -11.17
CA ALA A 176 17.14 12.73 -10.97
C ALA A 176 16.02 12.68 -9.92
N PHE A 177 15.31 11.57 -9.86
CA PHE A 177 14.52 11.23 -8.68
C PHE A 177 14.77 9.79 -8.26
N VAL A 178 14.40 9.45 -7.00
CA VAL A 178 14.45 8.10 -6.47
C VAL A 178 13.05 7.62 -6.16
N MET A 179 12.74 6.42 -6.62
CA MET A 179 11.49 5.71 -6.37
C MET A 179 11.76 4.19 -6.47
N ASP A 180 10.76 3.35 -6.18
CA ASP A 180 10.85 1.94 -6.49
C ASP A 180 10.95 1.69 -8.00
N ARG A 181 11.63 0.60 -8.35
CA ARG A 181 11.85 0.25 -9.75
C ARG A 181 10.57 -0.08 -10.49
N LEU A 182 9.62 -0.76 -9.83
CA LEU A 182 8.36 -1.19 -10.46
C LEU A 182 7.50 0.01 -10.87
N SER A 183 7.27 0.98 -9.95
CA SER A 183 6.56 2.22 -10.28
C SER A 183 7.30 3.04 -11.33
N SER A 184 8.62 3.13 -11.22
CA SER A 184 9.46 3.84 -12.20
C SER A 184 9.29 3.28 -13.61
N LEU A 185 9.35 1.96 -13.77
CA LEU A 185 9.10 1.28 -15.06
C LEU A 185 7.68 1.50 -15.55
N ALA A 186 6.69 1.38 -14.67
CA ALA A 186 5.29 1.60 -15.03
C ALA A 186 5.05 3.03 -15.53
N ILE A 187 5.64 4.03 -14.88
CA ILE A 187 5.58 5.44 -15.31
C ILE A 187 6.25 5.63 -16.68
N ILE A 188 7.47 5.11 -16.86
CA ILE A 188 8.22 5.23 -18.11
C ILE A 188 7.45 4.60 -19.29
N ASN A 189 6.82 3.45 -19.06
CA ASN A 189 6.12 2.72 -20.11
C ASN A 189 4.72 3.26 -20.41
N SER A 190 4.06 3.93 -19.46
CA SER A 190 2.66 4.36 -19.59
C SER A 190 2.49 5.85 -19.83
N LYS A 191 3.46 6.69 -19.46
CA LYS A 191 3.39 8.14 -19.60
C LYS A 191 4.36 8.63 -20.70
N PRO A 192 3.94 9.60 -21.54
CA PRO A 192 4.81 10.17 -22.58
C PRO A 192 5.85 11.14 -22.01
N LEU A 193 6.54 10.74 -20.94
CA LEU A 193 7.58 11.52 -20.31
C LEU A 193 8.97 11.03 -20.78
N PRO A 194 9.90 11.92 -21.13
CA PRO A 194 11.24 11.55 -21.56
C PRO A 194 12.08 11.13 -20.35
N LEU A 195 11.77 9.99 -19.75
CA LEU A 195 12.43 9.42 -18.58
C LEU A 195 13.11 8.09 -18.93
N GLN A 196 14.13 7.73 -18.16
CA GLN A 196 14.79 6.43 -18.19
C GLN A 196 15.32 6.05 -16.81
N LEU A 197 15.45 4.74 -16.55
CA LEU A 197 16.18 4.27 -15.38
C LEU A 197 17.68 4.59 -15.53
N ALA A 198 18.33 4.92 -14.42
CA ALA A 198 19.76 5.14 -14.34
C ALA A 198 20.42 4.06 -13.47
N GLY A 199 21.31 3.27 -14.09
CA GLY A 199 22.01 2.18 -13.43
C GLY A 199 21.10 1.07 -12.90
N LYS A 200 21.61 0.33 -11.91
CA LYS A 200 20.88 -0.71 -11.18
C LYS A 200 20.24 -0.13 -9.92
N PRO A 201 19.22 -0.80 -9.34
CA PRO A 201 18.76 -0.47 -8.00
C PRO A 201 19.93 -0.47 -7.01
N PHE A 202 19.94 0.51 -6.10
CA PHE A 202 21.06 0.69 -5.16
C PHE A 202 20.75 0.23 -3.72
N ALA A 203 19.49 -0.14 -3.46
CA ALA A 203 19.04 -0.78 -2.22
C ALA A 203 17.88 -1.71 -2.50
N THR A 204 17.82 -2.84 -1.80
CA THR A 204 16.62 -3.70 -1.77
C THR A 204 15.59 -3.09 -0.82
N ILE A 205 14.32 -3.16 -1.20
CA ILE A 205 13.19 -2.70 -0.39
C ILE A 205 12.15 -3.81 -0.27
N GLU A 206 11.67 -4.03 0.95
CA GLU A 206 10.58 -4.95 1.25
C GLU A 206 9.36 -4.14 1.64
N ASN A 207 8.25 -4.34 0.95
CA ASN A 207 7.02 -3.60 1.17
C ASN A 207 5.99 -4.46 1.88
N ALA A 208 5.43 -3.88 2.96
CA ALA A 208 4.42 -4.50 3.80
C ALA A 208 3.47 -3.45 4.37
N TRP A 209 2.34 -3.87 4.91
CA TRP A 209 1.37 -2.98 5.53
C TRP A 209 1.68 -2.78 7.01
N PRO A 210 1.82 -1.52 7.49
CA PRO A 210 1.99 -1.21 8.89
C PRO A 210 0.66 -1.18 9.64
N PHE A 211 0.67 -1.63 10.90
CA PHE A 211 -0.46 -1.60 11.83
C PHE A 211 -0.01 -0.98 13.15
N LEU A 212 -0.94 -0.44 13.94
CA LEU A 212 -0.64 -0.01 15.29
C LEU A 212 -0.17 -1.18 16.16
N ASN A 213 0.82 -0.94 16.99
CA ASN A 213 1.31 -1.91 17.98
C ASN A 213 0.38 -1.92 19.20
N ASN A 214 -0.80 -2.54 19.02
CA ASN A 214 -1.82 -2.75 20.05
C ASN A 214 -2.69 -3.98 19.68
N ALA A 215 -3.53 -4.43 20.60
CA ALA A 215 -4.33 -5.65 20.40
C ALA A 215 -5.19 -5.65 19.10
N LYS A 216 -5.75 -4.47 18.71
CA LYS A 216 -6.50 -4.35 17.45
C LYS A 216 -5.58 -4.53 16.23
N GLY A 217 -4.43 -3.88 16.25
CA GLY A 217 -3.46 -3.96 15.16
C GLY A 217 -2.83 -5.35 15.03
N GLU A 218 -2.54 -6.02 16.16
CA GLU A 218 -2.06 -7.41 16.17
C GLU A 218 -3.07 -8.38 15.53
N LEU A 219 -4.34 -8.27 15.91
CA LEU A 219 -5.40 -9.10 15.34
C LEU A 219 -5.53 -8.87 13.84
N LEU A 220 -5.58 -7.60 13.40
CA LEU A 220 -5.69 -7.25 12.00
C LEU A 220 -4.48 -7.74 11.19
N GLN A 221 -3.26 -7.57 11.71
CA GLN A 221 -2.03 -8.07 11.11
C GLN A 221 -2.08 -9.59 10.90
N GLN A 222 -2.50 -10.36 11.92
CA GLN A 222 -2.61 -11.82 11.84
C GLN A 222 -3.61 -12.25 10.76
N GLN A 223 -4.80 -11.63 10.72
CA GLN A 223 -5.84 -11.93 9.73
C GLN A 223 -5.40 -11.56 8.31
N VAL A 224 -4.72 -10.42 8.14
CA VAL A 224 -4.13 -10.00 6.85
C VAL A 224 -3.04 -10.98 6.40
N ASN A 225 -2.17 -11.43 7.30
CA ASN A 225 -1.13 -12.41 6.99
C ASN A 225 -1.72 -13.77 6.56
N GLN A 226 -2.78 -14.22 7.23
CA GLN A 226 -3.49 -15.44 6.83
C GLN A 226 -4.12 -15.30 5.44
N ALA A 227 -4.75 -14.16 5.16
CA ALA A 227 -5.30 -13.87 3.83
C ALA A 227 -4.21 -13.83 2.75
N LEU A 228 -3.06 -13.17 3.01
CA LEU A 228 -1.93 -13.13 2.09
C LEU A 228 -1.38 -14.52 1.79
N THR A 229 -1.23 -15.36 2.82
CA THR A 229 -0.78 -16.76 2.63
C THR A 229 -1.76 -17.52 1.77
N ALA A 230 -3.06 -17.47 2.06
CA ALA A 230 -4.08 -18.12 1.26
C ALA A 230 -4.14 -17.60 -0.19
N MET A 231 -3.96 -16.27 -0.41
CA MET A 231 -3.91 -15.67 -1.75
C MET A 231 -2.65 -16.10 -2.53
N ARG A 232 -1.57 -16.40 -1.83
CA ARG A 232 -0.33 -16.93 -2.43
C ARG A 232 -0.52 -18.38 -2.85
N ASP A 233 -1.11 -19.19 -1.97
CA ASP A 233 -1.32 -20.62 -2.17
C ASP A 233 -2.33 -20.93 -3.30
N ASP A 234 -3.40 -20.15 -3.43
CA ASP A 234 -4.43 -20.34 -4.46
C ASP A 234 -4.15 -19.55 -5.76
N GLY A 235 -3.06 -18.80 -5.82
CA GLY A 235 -2.63 -18.05 -6.99
C GLY A 235 -3.34 -16.71 -7.21
N THR A 236 -4.24 -16.28 -6.33
CA THR A 236 -4.95 -14.99 -6.43
C THR A 236 -3.98 -13.82 -6.37
N LEU A 237 -2.96 -13.89 -5.50
CA LEU A 237 -1.95 -12.84 -5.38
C LEU A 237 -1.19 -12.64 -6.71
N LYS A 238 -0.79 -13.74 -7.34
CA LYS A 238 -0.16 -13.74 -8.67
C LYS A 238 -1.11 -13.20 -9.76
N ALA A 239 -2.39 -13.56 -9.72
CA ALA A 239 -3.37 -13.08 -10.69
C ALA A 239 -3.55 -11.57 -10.61
N ILE A 240 -3.68 -11.00 -9.39
CA ILE A 240 -3.76 -9.55 -9.17
C ILE A 240 -2.46 -8.87 -9.63
N SER A 241 -1.30 -9.44 -9.30
CA SER A 241 0.00 -8.94 -9.76
C SER A 241 0.09 -8.88 -11.29
N THR A 242 -0.24 -9.97 -11.95
CA THR A 242 -0.19 -10.07 -13.41
C THR A 242 -1.14 -9.08 -14.11
N LYS A 243 -2.29 -8.79 -13.51
CA LYS A 243 -3.23 -7.78 -14.01
C LYS A 243 -2.58 -6.39 -14.12
N TRP A 244 -1.76 -6.00 -13.16
CA TRP A 244 -1.19 -4.65 -13.07
C TRP A 244 0.21 -4.52 -13.65
N PHE A 245 1.02 -5.58 -13.57
CA PHE A 245 2.45 -5.55 -13.93
C PHE A 245 2.81 -6.48 -15.09
N HIS A 246 1.85 -7.25 -15.62
CA HIS A 246 2.10 -8.29 -16.65
C HIS A 246 3.11 -9.37 -16.20
N SER A 247 3.41 -9.43 -14.93
CA SER A 247 4.34 -10.35 -14.29
C SER A 247 3.96 -10.56 -12.82
N ASP A 248 4.50 -11.59 -12.18
CA ASP A 248 4.36 -11.80 -10.75
C ASP A 248 5.47 -11.05 -10.02
N ILE A 249 5.10 -10.00 -9.27
CA ILE A 249 6.02 -9.19 -8.44
C ILE A 249 5.93 -9.56 -6.95
N THR A 250 5.20 -10.62 -6.60
CA THR A 250 4.84 -10.98 -5.21
C THR A 250 5.62 -12.19 -4.68
N GLN A 251 6.63 -12.64 -5.42
CA GLN A 251 7.49 -13.77 -5.06
C GLN A 251 8.62 -13.37 -4.13
#